data_e6bb9c694d0b9394c94af45011d85806
#
_entry.id   e6bb9c694d0b9394c94af45011d85806
#
_cell.length_a   1.000
_cell.length_b   1.000
_cell.length_c   1.000
_cell.angle_alpha   90.00
_cell.angle_beta   90.00
_cell.angle_gamma   90.00
#
_symmetry.space_group_name_H-M   'P 1'
#
loop_
_entity.id
_entity.type
_entity.pdbx_description
1 polymer ?
#
loop_
_entity_poly.entity_id
_entity_poly.type
_entity_poly.pdbx_seq_one_letter_code
_entity_poly.pdbx_strand_id
1 'polypeptide(L)'
;EYYRQMGLNVLLLADSTSRWAQAMREMSGRLEEIPGEEAFPAYLESRIANFYERAGLVKLRDGSLGSITIGGAVSPAGGNFEEPVTQATLKVVGAFHGLSRDRANARKYPSIDPLDSWSKYPSFIDAGKVHKGVSILRKSHSVDQMMKVVGEEGIRTALAAAGITT
;
A
#
# COMPACT_ATOMS: atom_id res chain seq x y z
N GLU A 1 -12.99 -9.81 15.55
CA GLU A 1 -12.60 -9.61 16.97
C GLU A 1 -12.97 -10.80 17.85
N TYR A 2 -14.14 -11.41 17.67
CA TYR A 2 -14.58 -12.57 18.45
C TYR A 2 -13.53 -13.71 18.48
N TYR A 3 -13.05 -14.13 17.31
CA TYR A 3 -12.03 -15.17 17.23
C TYR A 3 -10.68 -14.76 17.84
N ARG A 4 -10.31 -13.46 17.73
CA ARG A 4 -9.12 -12.93 18.42
C ARG A 4 -9.24 -13.09 19.93
N GLN A 5 -10.43 -12.83 20.48
CA GLN A 5 -10.71 -12.98 21.91
C GLN A 5 -10.68 -14.46 22.38
N MET A 6 -10.71 -15.40 21.45
CA MET A 6 -10.51 -16.84 21.69
C MET A 6 -9.03 -17.26 21.57
N GLY A 7 -8.10 -16.34 21.42
CA GLY A 7 -6.67 -16.65 21.26
C GLY A 7 -6.27 -17.10 19.85
N LEU A 8 -7.11 -16.87 18.84
CA LEU A 8 -6.84 -17.26 17.48
C LEU A 8 -6.18 -16.13 16.67
N ASN A 9 -5.38 -16.53 15.68
CA ASN A 9 -4.84 -15.60 14.69
C ASN A 9 -5.79 -15.51 13.49
N VAL A 10 -6.25 -14.31 13.21
CA VAL A 10 -7.25 -14.04 12.17
C VAL A 10 -6.63 -13.19 11.06
N LEU A 11 -6.81 -13.63 9.81
CA LEU A 11 -6.52 -12.83 8.62
C LEU A 11 -7.83 -12.42 7.96
N LEU A 12 -8.09 -11.12 7.87
CA LEU A 12 -9.23 -10.54 7.18
C LEU A 12 -8.76 -9.90 5.87
N LEU A 13 -9.30 -10.35 4.75
CA LEU A 13 -9.06 -9.76 3.43
C LEU A 13 -10.32 -9.03 2.98
N ALA A 14 -10.20 -7.72 2.72
CA ALA A 14 -11.29 -6.85 2.29
C ALA A 14 -11.01 -6.31 0.88
N ASP A 15 -11.73 -6.83 -0.10
CA ASP A 15 -11.67 -6.39 -1.50
C ASP A 15 -13.06 -5.90 -1.95
N SER A 16 -13.28 -4.61 -2.16
CA SER A 16 -12.35 -3.50 -1.92
C SER A 16 -13.01 -2.48 -1.00
N THR A 17 -12.23 -1.82 -0.16
CA THR A 17 -12.74 -0.79 0.76
C THR A 17 -13.22 0.47 0.03
N SER A 18 -12.80 0.71 -1.21
CA SER A 18 -13.29 1.79 -2.06
C SER A 18 -14.79 1.66 -2.34
N ARG A 19 -15.30 0.45 -2.56
CA ARG A 19 -16.75 0.22 -2.76
C ARG A 19 -17.55 0.45 -1.48
N TRP A 20 -16.98 0.12 -0.33
CA TRP A 20 -17.58 0.43 0.96
C TRP A 20 -17.67 1.94 1.19
N ALA A 21 -16.62 2.69 0.87
CA ALA A 21 -16.62 4.15 0.93
C ALA A 21 -17.66 4.76 -0.03
N GLN A 22 -17.79 4.21 -1.24
CA GLN A 22 -18.81 4.63 -2.18
C GLN A 22 -20.24 4.40 -1.63
N ALA A 23 -20.48 3.25 -1.01
CA ALA A 23 -21.77 2.99 -0.36
C ALA A 23 -22.06 3.98 0.79
N MET A 24 -21.05 4.36 1.57
CA MET A 24 -21.21 5.41 2.59
C MET A 24 -21.59 6.75 1.96
N ARG A 25 -20.98 7.13 0.84
CA ARG A 25 -21.31 8.36 0.11
C ARG A 25 -22.76 8.36 -0.38
N GLU A 26 -23.22 7.23 -0.94
CA GLU A 26 -24.61 7.08 -1.41
C GLU A 26 -25.61 7.15 -0.25
N MET A 27 -25.30 6.53 0.89
CA MET A 27 -26.16 6.58 2.08
C MET A 27 -26.23 7.98 2.66
N SER A 28 -25.09 8.66 2.80
CA SER A 28 -25.01 10.04 3.28
C SER A 28 -25.85 10.99 2.40
N GLY A 29 -25.77 10.82 1.07
CA GLY A 29 -26.59 11.59 0.14
C GLY A 29 -28.09 11.37 0.31
N ARG A 30 -28.53 10.12 0.59
CA ARG A 30 -29.94 9.81 0.87
C ARG A 30 -30.42 10.34 2.21
N LEU A 31 -29.52 10.51 3.18
CA LEU A 31 -29.82 11.07 4.49
C LEU A 31 -29.72 12.60 4.51
N GLU A 32 -29.45 13.22 3.35
CA GLU A 32 -29.31 14.68 3.19
C GLU A 32 -28.25 15.28 4.13
N GLU A 33 -27.21 14.49 4.44
CA GLU A 33 -26.07 14.96 5.24
C GLU A 33 -25.24 15.98 4.43
N ILE A 34 -24.60 16.92 5.13
CA ILE A 34 -23.74 17.92 4.47
C ILE A 34 -22.53 17.20 3.87
N PRO A 35 -22.33 17.27 2.55
CA PRO A 35 -21.21 16.60 1.90
C PRO A 35 -19.88 17.26 2.24
N GLY A 36 -18.86 16.46 2.49
CA GLY A 36 -17.46 16.86 2.58
C GLY A 36 -16.76 16.84 1.22
N GLU A 37 -15.46 16.59 1.25
CA GLU A 37 -14.61 16.49 0.05
C GLU A 37 -15.07 15.37 -0.87
N GLU A 38 -15.14 15.63 -2.18
CA GLU A 38 -15.65 14.71 -3.21
C GLU A 38 -17.02 14.08 -2.90
N ALA A 39 -17.87 14.81 -2.19
CA ALA A 39 -19.19 14.38 -1.74
C ALA A 39 -19.17 13.16 -0.79
N PHE A 40 -18.05 12.85 -0.17
CA PHE A 40 -17.99 11.89 0.93
C PHE A 40 -18.50 12.52 2.24
N PRO A 41 -19.04 11.70 3.17
CA PRO A 41 -19.42 12.20 4.48
C PRO A 41 -18.21 12.66 5.28
N ALA A 42 -18.36 13.69 6.11
CA ALA A 42 -17.27 14.24 6.94
C ALA A 42 -16.64 13.19 7.88
N TYR A 43 -17.39 12.14 8.23
CA TYR A 43 -16.92 11.04 9.10
C TYR A 43 -16.23 9.89 8.34
N LEU A 44 -15.98 10.01 7.04
CA LEU A 44 -15.32 8.96 6.24
C LEU A 44 -14.00 8.52 6.88
N GLU A 45 -13.13 9.49 7.20
CA GLU A 45 -11.81 9.24 7.75
C GLU A 45 -11.87 8.48 9.08
N SER A 46 -12.77 8.88 9.98
CA SER A 46 -12.96 8.19 11.27
C SER A 46 -13.53 6.78 11.11
N ARG A 47 -14.39 6.53 10.11
CA ARG A 47 -14.91 5.19 9.83
C ARG A 47 -13.83 4.25 9.30
N ILE A 48 -12.97 4.76 8.39
CA ILE A 48 -11.83 4.01 7.87
C ILE A 48 -10.84 3.70 9.00
N ALA A 49 -10.50 4.68 9.83
CA ALA A 49 -9.64 4.50 10.98
C ALA A 49 -10.19 3.43 11.93
N ASN A 50 -11.44 3.55 12.36
CA ASN A 50 -12.10 2.57 13.23
C ASN A 50 -12.09 1.13 12.67
N PHE A 51 -12.13 0.98 11.34
CA PHE A 51 -12.06 -0.34 10.72
C PHE A 51 -10.66 -0.94 10.83
N TYR A 52 -9.63 -0.20 10.42
CA TYR A 52 -8.25 -0.70 10.41
C TYR A 52 -7.63 -0.80 11.79
N GLU A 53 -8.02 0.07 12.75
CA GLU A 53 -7.54 0.02 14.13
C GLU A 53 -7.98 -1.23 14.91
N ARG A 54 -8.92 -2.00 14.37
CA ARG A 54 -9.27 -3.32 14.92
C ARG A 54 -8.18 -4.37 14.71
N ALA A 55 -7.27 -4.14 13.77
CA ALA A 55 -6.09 -4.99 13.59
C ALA A 55 -5.14 -4.82 14.78
N GLY A 56 -4.52 -5.91 15.20
CA GLY A 56 -3.52 -5.87 16.26
C GLY A 56 -3.39 -7.18 17.02
N LEU A 57 -2.33 -7.23 17.81
CA LEU A 57 -2.02 -8.32 18.73
C LEU A 57 -2.51 -7.95 20.12
N VAL A 58 -3.24 -8.83 20.76
CA VAL A 58 -3.73 -8.66 22.14
C VAL A 58 -3.32 -9.82 23.02
N LYS A 59 -2.99 -9.52 24.27
CA LYS A 59 -2.80 -10.52 25.31
C LYS A 59 -4.11 -10.70 26.07
N LEU A 60 -4.59 -11.92 26.11
CA LEU A 60 -5.82 -12.29 26.79
C LEU A 60 -5.61 -12.46 28.29
N ARG A 61 -6.72 -12.58 29.05
CA ARG A 61 -6.69 -12.72 30.51
C ARG A 61 -6.03 -14.01 30.98
N ASP A 62 -6.10 -15.06 30.18
CA ASP A 62 -5.46 -16.36 30.42
C ASP A 62 -3.96 -16.37 30.04
N GLY A 63 -3.42 -15.25 29.55
CA GLY A 63 -2.04 -15.09 29.09
C GLY A 63 -1.79 -15.52 27.67
N SER A 64 -2.77 -16.09 26.95
CA SER A 64 -2.66 -16.42 25.53
C SER A 64 -2.65 -15.16 24.65
N LEU A 65 -2.19 -15.28 23.42
CA LEU A 65 -2.12 -14.20 22.44
C LEU A 65 -3.12 -14.47 21.31
N GLY A 66 -3.87 -13.43 20.95
CA GLY A 66 -4.73 -13.46 19.78
C GLY A 66 -4.39 -12.28 18.86
N SER A 67 -4.48 -12.47 17.54
CA SER A 67 -4.16 -11.42 16.58
C SER A 67 -5.21 -11.26 15.49
N ILE A 68 -5.32 -10.03 14.96
CA ILE A 68 -6.02 -9.75 13.71
C ILE A 68 -5.05 -9.03 12.78
N THR A 69 -4.92 -9.56 11.57
CA THR A 69 -4.27 -8.89 10.45
C THR A 69 -5.34 -8.52 9.42
N ILE A 70 -5.38 -7.26 9.00
CA ILE A 70 -6.33 -6.78 7.98
C ILE A 70 -5.55 -6.43 6.72
N GLY A 71 -5.88 -7.10 5.61
CA GLY A 71 -5.44 -6.75 4.26
C GLY A 71 -6.59 -6.09 3.51
N GLY A 72 -6.55 -4.78 3.36
CA GLY A 72 -7.56 -4.03 2.61
C GLY A 72 -7.05 -3.64 1.23
N ALA A 73 -7.85 -3.90 0.20
CA ALA A 73 -7.58 -3.41 -1.14
C ALA A 73 -8.27 -2.05 -1.35
N VAL A 74 -7.54 -1.10 -1.91
CA VAL A 74 -8.05 0.20 -2.34
C VAL A 74 -7.80 0.34 -3.84
N SER A 75 -8.82 0.75 -4.58
CA SER A 75 -8.76 0.95 -6.03
C SER A 75 -9.06 2.42 -6.35
N PRO A 76 -8.04 3.29 -6.28
CA PRO A 76 -8.24 4.71 -6.55
C PRO A 76 -8.61 4.92 -8.03
N ALA A 77 -9.59 5.78 -8.28
CA ALA A 77 -10.04 6.11 -9.62
C ALA A 77 -8.91 6.74 -10.44
N GLY A 78 -8.65 6.21 -11.64
CA GLY A 78 -7.56 6.70 -12.49
C GLY A 78 -6.14 6.50 -11.93
N GLY A 79 -5.97 5.83 -10.78
CA GLY A 79 -4.69 5.71 -10.09
C GLY A 79 -4.33 6.95 -9.27
N ASN A 80 -5.30 7.80 -8.96
CA ASN A 80 -5.09 9.01 -8.17
C ASN A 80 -5.02 8.67 -6.67
N PHE A 81 -3.82 8.67 -6.10
CA PHE A 81 -3.60 8.43 -4.67
C PHE A 81 -4.02 9.60 -3.77
N GLU A 82 -4.37 10.76 -4.33
CA GLU A 82 -4.85 11.93 -3.57
C GLU A 82 -6.35 11.84 -3.25
N GLU A 83 -7.05 10.82 -3.75
CA GLU A 83 -8.44 10.55 -3.41
C GLU A 83 -8.64 10.44 -1.88
N PRO A 84 -9.71 11.03 -1.30
CA PRO A 84 -9.95 11.06 0.14
C PRO A 84 -9.90 9.68 0.82
N VAL A 85 -10.45 8.64 0.16
CA VAL A 85 -10.46 7.26 0.69
C VAL A 85 -9.05 6.71 0.81
N THR A 86 -8.23 6.91 -0.21
CA THR A 86 -6.84 6.46 -0.25
C THR A 86 -6.00 7.19 0.79
N GLN A 87 -6.13 8.51 0.86
CA GLN A 87 -5.42 9.33 1.85
C GLN A 87 -5.80 8.97 3.29
N ALA A 88 -7.09 8.80 3.58
CA ALA A 88 -7.56 8.37 4.89
C ALA A 88 -7.01 6.99 5.27
N THR A 89 -6.94 6.06 4.31
CA THR A 89 -6.39 4.72 4.54
C THR A 89 -4.88 4.78 4.81
N LEU A 90 -4.11 5.50 4.01
CA LEU A 90 -2.65 5.62 4.16
C LEU A 90 -2.21 6.23 5.50
N LYS A 91 -3.03 7.10 6.09
CA LYS A 91 -2.77 7.69 7.41
C LYS A 91 -2.81 6.65 8.54
N VAL A 92 -3.65 5.63 8.42
CA VAL A 92 -3.95 4.67 9.49
C VAL A 92 -3.13 3.39 9.37
N VAL A 93 -2.90 2.89 8.13
CA VAL A 93 -2.25 1.59 7.93
C VAL A 93 -0.77 1.59 8.32
N GLY A 94 -0.30 0.43 8.75
CA GLY A 94 1.12 0.22 9.12
C GLY A 94 2.00 -0.28 7.97
N ALA A 95 1.41 -0.72 6.87
CA ALA A 95 2.12 -1.13 5.67
C ALA A 95 1.28 -0.82 4.42
N PHE A 96 1.97 -0.53 3.34
CA PHE A 96 1.35 -0.23 2.04
C PHE A 96 2.11 -0.97 0.93
N HIS A 97 1.37 -1.65 0.08
CA HIS A 97 1.86 -2.32 -1.11
C HIS A 97 1.31 -1.60 -2.35
N GLY A 98 2.11 -0.74 -2.95
CA GLY A 98 1.77 -0.04 -4.18
C GLY A 98 1.76 -1.00 -5.37
N LEU A 99 0.63 -1.13 -6.06
CA LEU A 99 0.53 -1.91 -7.29
C LEU A 99 0.77 -1.01 -8.50
N SER A 100 1.73 -1.39 -9.34
CA SER A 100 2.12 -0.64 -10.53
C SER A 100 1.47 -1.22 -11.79
N ARG A 101 0.78 -0.38 -12.55
CA ARG A 101 0.22 -0.74 -13.86
C ARG A 101 1.32 -1.06 -14.89
N ASP A 102 2.42 -0.30 -14.87
CA ASP A 102 3.54 -0.51 -15.80
C ASP A 102 4.18 -1.89 -15.60
N ARG A 103 4.34 -2.30 -14.33
CA ARG A 103 4.84 -3.65 -14.01
C ARG A 103 3.86 -4.74 -14.46
N ALA A 104 2.56 -4.54 -14.25
CA ALA A 104 1.53 -5.47 -14.69
C ALA A 104 1.48 -5.58 -16.21
N ASN A 105 1.55 -4.47 -16.95
CA ASN A 105 1.59 -4.42 -18.40
C ASN A 105 2.86 -5.09 -18.95
N ALA A 106 3.99 -4.93 -18.26
CA ALA A 106 5.25 -5.62 -18.58
C ALA A 106 5.26 -7.10 -18.12
N ARG A 107 4.13 -7.63 -17.61
CA ARG A 107 3.98 -9.00 -17.09
C ARG A 107 4.98 -9.35 -15.97
N LYS A 108 5.40 -8.35 -15.20
CA LYS A 108 6.26 -8.52 -14.01
C LYS A 108 5.37 -8.74 -12.79
N TYR A 109 5.24 -9.99 -12.35
CA TYR A 109 4.42 -10.37 -11.19
C TYR A 109 5.29 -10.86 -10.03
N PRO A 110 4.90 -10.56 -8.76
CA PRO A 110 3.81 -9.65 -8.38
C PRO A 110 4.08 -8.21 -8.85
N SER A 111 3.02 -7.49 -9.28
CA SER A 111 3.14 -6.13 -9.81
C SER A 111 3.34 -5.06 -8.73
N ILE A 112 3.84 -5.45 -7.57
CA ILE A 112 4.15 -4.56 -6.45
C ILE A 112 5.36 -3.70 -6.81
N ASP A 113 5.23 -2.39 -6.65
CA ASP A 113 6.36 -1.47 -6.77
C ASP A 113 7.11 -1.38 -5.44
N PRO A 114 8.36 -1.85 -5.38
CA PRO A 114 9.13 -1.84 -4.14
C PRO A 114 9.62 -0.44 -3.74
N LEU A 115 9.57 0.55 -4.64
CA LEU A 115 9.98 1.92 -4.34
C LEU A 115 8.85 2.75 -3.75
N ASP A 116 7.61 2.49 -4.19
CA ASP A 116 6.40 3.15 -3.69
C ASP A 116 5.82 2.45 -2.46
N SER A 117 6.20 1.20 -2.23
CA SER A 117 5.74 0.41 -1.09
C SER A 117 6.55 0.71 0.16
N TRP A 118 5.89 0.68 1.31
CA TRP A 118 6.53 0.92 2.60
C TRP A 118 5.89 0.11 3.73
N SER A 119 6.63 -0.01 4.84
CA SER A 119 6.17 -0.64 6.08
C SER A 119 6.73 0.13 7.28
N LYS A 120 5.91 0.29 8.30
CA LYS A 120 6.29 0.86 9.61
C LYS A 120 6.83 -0.19 10.57
N TYR A 121 7.00 -1.43 10.13
CA TYR A 121 7.46 -2.57 10.93
C TYR A 121 8.91 -2.99 10.58
N PRO A 122 9.91 -2.12 10.74
CA PRO A 122 11.29 -2.43 10.36
C PRO A 122 12.01 -3.38 11.35
N SER A 123 11.47 -3.57 12.55
CA SER A 123 12.13 -4.27 13.66
C SER A 123 12.39 -5.76 13.43
N PHE A 124 11.76 -6.37 12.42
CA PHE A 124 11.90 -7.79 12.10
C PHE A 124 12.92 -8.08 11.00
N ILE A 125 13.49 -7.05 10.37
CA ILE A 125 14.39 -7.18 9.24
C ILE A 125 15.67 -6.37 9.51
N ASP A 126 16.81 -6.94 9.12
CA ASP A 126 18.09 -6.23 9.16
C ASP A 126 18.03 -4.95 8.31
N ALA A 127 18.06 -3.81 8.99
CA ALA A 127 17.95 -2.49 8.35
C ALA A 127 19.05 -2.25 7.30
N GLY A 128 20.25 -2.79 7.51
CA GLY A 128 21.36 -2.69 6.56
C GLY A 128 21.06 -3.42 5.24
N LYS A 129 20.47 -4.61 5.31
CA LYS A 129 20.07 -5.38 4.12
C LYS A 129 18.95 -4.69 3.36
N VAL A 130 17.95 -4.14 4.07
CA VAL A 130 16.84 -3.39 3.45
C VAL A 130 17.37 -2.17 2.73
N HIS A 131 18.21 -1.36 3.37
CA HIS A 131 18.79 -0.16 2.77
C HIS A 131 19.61 -0.49 1.51
N LYS A 132 20.43 -1.53 1.56
CA LYS A 132 21.21 -2.00 0.39
C LYS A 132 20.29 -2.47 -0.73
N GLY A 133 19.24 -3.23 -0.43
CA GLY A 133 18.24 -3.68 -1.40
C GLY A 133 17.53 -2.51 -2.09
N VAL A 134 17.05 -1.54 -1.32
CA VAL A 134 16.38 -0.34 -1.85
C VAL A 134 17.32 0.48 -2.72
N SER A 135 18.61 0.62 -2.34
CA SER A 135 19.58 1.35 -3.17
C SER A 135 19.83 0.69 -4.53
N ILE A 136 19.88 -0.64 -4.56
CA ILE A 136 20.03 -1.42 -5.81
C ILE A 136 18.79 -1.24 -6.69
N LEU A 137 17.59 -1.35 -6.10
CA LEU A 137 16.33 -1.17 -6.84
C LEU A 137 16.18 0.23 -7.43
N ARG A 138 16.58 1.27 -6.70
CA ARG A 138 16.60 2.66 -7.22
C ARG A 138 17.56 2.80 -8.40
N LYS A 139 18.76 2.21 -8.31
CA LYS A 139 19.70 2.22 -9.44
C LYS A 139 19.14 1.47 -10.66
N SER A 140 18.55 0.30 -10.45
CA SER A 140 17.90 -0.45 -11.53
C SER A 140 16.78 0.34 -12.19
N HIS A 141 15.92 1.00 -11.39
CA HIS A 141 14.86 1.85 -11.91
C HIS A 141 15.40 3.03 -12.75
N SER A 142 16.47 3.69 -12.28
CA SER A 142 17.12 4.78 -13.02
C SER A 142 17.70 4.29 -14.36
N VAL A 143 18.31 3.11 -14.37
CA VAL A 143 18.80 2.49 -15.61
C VAL A 143 17.66 2.17 -16.56
N ASP A 144 16.57 1.59 -16.07
CA ASP A 144 15.37 1.29 -16.88
C ASP A 144 14.76 2.57 -17.49
N GLN A 145 14.75 3.69 -16.75
CA GLN A 145 14.32 4.98 -17.29
C GLN A 145 15.26 5.51 -18.37
N MET A 146 16.57 5.43 -18.15
CA MET A 146 17.55 5.83 -19.15
C MET A 146 17.44 4.99 -20.42
N MET A 147 17.21 3.67 -20.28
CA MET A 147 17.01 2.77 -21.44
C MET A 147 15.81 3.17 -22.29
N LYS A 148 14.73 3.64 -21.67
CA LYS A 148 13.53 4.11 -22.40
C LYS A 148 13.81 5.37 -23.23
N VAL A 149 14.76 6.21 -22.80
CA VAL A 149 15.07 7.50 -23.47
C VAL A 149 16.19 7.36 -24.49
N VAL A 150 17.27 6.67 -24.16
CA VAL A 150 18.53 6.63 -24.93
C VAL A 150 18.68 5.34 -25.73
N GLY A 151 17.90 4.31 -25.41
CA GLY A 151 18.04 2.96 -25.96
C GLY A 151 19.22 2.19 -25.37
N GLU A 152 19.27 0.89 -25.65
CA GLU A 152 20.30 -0.01 -25.13
C GLU A 152 21.71 0.34 -25.64
N GLU A 153 21.85 0.71 -26.91
CA GLU A 153 23.13 1.13 -27.49
C GLU A 153 23.70 2.40 -26.85
N GLY A 154 22.84 3.37 -26.56
CA GLY A 154 23.27 4.61 -25.88
C GLY A 154 23.81 4.37 -24.49
N ILE A 155 23.22 3.46 -23.73
CA ILE A 155 23.73 3.09 -22.39
C ILE A 155 25.03 2.30 -22.51
N ARG A 156 25.14 1.37 -23.45
CA ARG A 156 26.37 0.62 -23.67
C ARG A 156 27.54 1.54 -24.05
N THR A 157 27.29 2.56 -24.87
CA THR A 157 28.27 3.58 -25.24
C THR A 157 28.65 4.44 -24.02
N ALA A 158 27.70 4.83 -23.18
CA ALA A 158 27.96 5.61 -21.97
C ALA A 158 28.73 4.81 -20.91
N LEU A 159 28.46 3.52 -20.74
CA LEU A 159 29.19 2.62 -19.84
C LEU A 159 30.62 2.39 -20.33
N ALA A 160 30.82 2.18 -21.65
CA ALA A 160 32.14 2.05 -22.24
C ALA A 160 32.97 3.34 -22.07
N ALA A 161 32.34 4.51 -22.24
CA ALA A 161 33.00 5.81 -22.00
C ALA A 161 33.37 6.03 -20.52
N ALA A 162 32.61 5.43 -19.59
CA ALA A 162 32.89 5.45 -18.15
C ALA A 162 33.88 4.38 -17.68
N GLY A 163 34.46 3.58 -18.61
CA GLY A 163 35.42 2.53 -18.31
C GLY A 163 34.82 1.30 -17.59
N ILE A 164 33.50 1.13 -17.63
CA ILE A 164 32.80 0.00 -17.04
C ILE A 164 32.57 -1.03 -18.18
N THR A 165 33.46 -2.02 -18.26
CA THR A 165 33.27 -3.18 -19.16
C THR A 165 32.25 -4.12 -18.54
N THR A 166 31.22 -4.48 -19.32
CA THR A 166 30.23 -5.53 -19.00
C THR A 166 30.80 -6.90 -19.27
#